data_6718b76cbc00d021a10a7aef5896a13c
#
_entry.id   6718b76cbc00d021a10a7aef5896a13c
#
_cell.length_a   1.000
_cell.length_b   1.000
_cell.length_c   1.000
_cell.angle_alpha   90.00
_cell.angle_beta   90.00
_cell.angle_gamma   90.00
#
_symmetry.space_group_name_H-M   'P 1'
#
loop_
_entity.id
_entity.type
_entity.pdbx_description
1 polymer ?
#
loop_
_entity_poly.entity_id
_entity_poly.type
_entity_poly.pdbx_seq_one_letter_code
_entity_poly.pdbx_strand_id
1 'polypeptide(L)'
;MIRLIQNILRKIWKLWAVVVASLVTLILAIPLFISVSTPRFYGFFSILARIWSVLILFCSGFLFQVKGRSKIDRKRQYVVVANHSSILDIMLSYVAVPLPMMFIGKESLARIPVFGMIYRASNILVDRTSLESRRSVLPKAKAEIARGRSICIYPEGTSKHITKRLVPFKDGAFVIAIDCGIPILPVTFLDNCRLFPSEKPDGHPGVIRAVIDDPIETSGMTIEDKEALKQRVFEIIDSRLEQAGR
;
A
#
# COMPACT_ATOMS: atom_id res chain seq x y z
N MET A 1 -4.66 37.57 -4.19
CA MET A 1 -4.41 37.47 -2.74
C MET A 1 -4.92 36.16 -2.14
N ILE A 2 -6.20 35.82 -2.20
CA ILE A 2 -6.80 34.61 -1.60
C ILE A 2 -6.13 33.30 -2.08
N ARG A 3 -5.91 33.12 -3.38
CA ARG A 3 -5.24 31.91 -3.95
C ARG A 3 -3.80 31.75 -3.46
N LEU A 4 -3.07 32.85 -3.27
CA LEU A 4 -1.70 32.83 -2.74
C LEU A 4 -1.68 32.34 -1.28
N ILE A 5 -2.57 32.87 -0.45
CA ILE A 5 -2.73 32.47 0.95
C ILE A 5 -3.09 30.98 1.03
N GLN A 6 -4.05 30.52 0.23
CA GLN A 6 -4.44 29.10 0.19
C GLN A 6 -3.26 28.19 -0.19
N ASN A 7 -2.45 28.57 -1.17
CA ASN A 7 -1.27 27.80 -1.57
C ASN A 7 -0.21 27.74 -0.45
N ILE A 8 -0.01 28.84 0.27
CA ILE A 8 0.92 28.89 1.40
C ILE A 8 0.40 27.96 2.53
N LEU A 9 -0.86 28.06 2.89
CA LEU A 9 -1.48 27.21 3.92
C LEU A 9 -1.39 25.73 3.57
N ARG A 10 -1.61 25.34 2.32
CA ARG A 10 -1.46 23.94 1.85
C ARG A 10 -0.04 23.42 2.00
N LYS A 11 0.96 24.25 1.67
CA LYS A 11 2.38 23.87 1.85
C LYS A 11 2.75 23.72 3.32
N ILE A 12 2.29 24.66 4.17
CA ILE A 12 2.51 24.59 5.62
C ILE A 12 1.85 23.33 6.21
N TRP A 13 0.61 23.06 5.81
CA TRP A 13 -0.07 21.85 6.25
C TRP A 13 0.63 20.56 5.76
N LYS A 14 1.14 20.52 4.53
CA LYS A 14 1.89 19.36 4.04
C LYS A 14 3.19 19.16 4.83
N LEU A 15 3.88 20.25 5.19
CA LEU A 15 5.04 20.19 6.07
C LEU A 15 4.66 19.65 7.45
N TRP A 16 3.54 20.12 8.02
CA TRP A 16 2.98 19.60 9.27
C TRP A 16 2.74 18.10 9.20
N ALA A 17 2.11 17.59 8.13
CA ALA A 17 1.87 16.16 7.94
C ALA A 17 3.18 15.35 7.89
N VAL A 18 4.25 15.89 7.30
CA VAL A 18 5.59 15.26 7.31
C VAL A 18 6.18 15.27 8.72
N VAL A 19 6.06 16.35 9.46
CA VAL A 19 6.52 16.44 10.86
C VAL A 19 5.78 15.42 11.72
N VAL A 20 4.46 15.35 11.62
CA VAL A 20 3.63 14.35 12.32
C VAL A 20 4.10 12.93 11.99
N ALA A 21 4.27 12.60 10.71
CA ALA A 21 4.73 11.29 10.29
C ALA A 21 6.10 10.94 10.88
N SER A 22 7.02 11.90 10.90
CA SER A 22 8.36 11.74 11.49
C SER A 22 8.29 11.52 13.00
N LEU A 23 7.55 12.35 13.74
CA LEU A 23 7.41 12.24 15.19
C LEU A 23 6.76 10.93 15.61
N VAL A 24 5.63 10.57 14.99
CA VAL A 24 4.93 9.30 15.28
C VAL A 24 5.84 8.09 14.96
N THR A 25 6.60 8.16 13.85
CA THR A 25 7.57 7.11 13.52
C THR A 25 8.68 7.00 14.55
N LEU A 26 9.24 8.12 15.01
CA LEU A 26 10.29 8.13 16.04
C LEU A 26 9.79 7.59 17.39
N ILE A 27 8.60 8.01 17.83
CA ILE A 27 7.99 7.54 19.09
C ILE A 27 7.75 6.02 19.04
N LEU A 28 7.27 5.49 17.91
CA LEU A 28 6.97 4.08 17.75
C LEU A 28 8.14 3.26 17.17
N ALA A 29 9.31 3.87 16.91
CA ALA A 29 10.42 3.21 16.23
C ALA A 29 10.89 1.93 16.95
N ILE A 30 11.08 2.01 18.28
CA ILE A 30 11.58 0.88 19.08
C ILE A 30 10.59 -0.29 19.06
N PRO A 31 9.30 -0.13 19.46
CA PRO A 31 8.36 -1.24 19.45
C PRO A 31 8.09 -1.79 18.04
N LEU A 32 8.06 -0.94 17.01
CA LEU A 32 7.94 -1.38 15.62
C LEU A 32 9.16 -2.21 15.20
N PHE A 33 10.38 -1.76 15.51
CA PHE A 33 11.59 -2.48 15.15
C PHE A 33 11.70 -3.82 15.85
N ILE A 34 11.46 -3.88 17.17
CA ILE A 34 11.50 -5.13 17.93
C ILE A 34 10.47 -6.13 17.39
N SER A 35 9.24 -5.67 17.15
CA SER A 35 8.16 -6.56 16.70
C SER A 35 8.36 -7.08 15.28
N VAL A 36 8.94 -6.29 14.36
CA VAL A 36 9.19 -6.70 12.98
C VAL A 36 10.43 -7.62 12.87
N SER A 37 11.43 -7.43 13.74
CA SER A 37 12.68 -8.21 13.72
C SER A 37 12.49 -9.65 14.21
N THR A 38 11.40 -9.93 14.91
CA THR A 38 11.11 -11.26 15.46
C THR A 38 9.93 -11.89 14.71
N PRO A 39 10.14 -12.94 13.90
CA PRO A 39 9.07 -13.53 13.07
C PRO A 39 7.82 -13.92 13.86
N ARG A 40 7.97 -14.38 15.10
CA ARG A 40 6.87 -14.75 16.01
C ARG A 40 5.97 -13.56 16.34
N PHE A 41 6.50 -12.34 16.36
CA PHE A 41 5.78 -11.12 16.73
C PHE A 41 5.27 -10.32 15.53
N TYR A 42 5.38 -10.84 14.31
CA TYR A 42 4.94 -10.12 13.12
C TYR A 42 3.44 -9.80 13.11
N GLY A 43 2.61 -10.63 13.72
CA GLY A 43 1.20 -10.32 13.95
C GLY A 43 1.01 -9.06 14.82
N PHE A 44 1.82 -8.94 15.87
CA PHE A 44 1.83 -7.76 16.73
C PHE A 44 2.39 -6.53 15.99
N PHE A 45 3.46 -6.70 15.18
CA PHE A 45 3.93 -5.65 14.29
C PHE A 45 2.80 -5.09 13.41
N SER A 46 1.96 -5.95 12.85
CA SER A 46 0.83 -5.52 12.00
C SER A 46 -0.19 -4.68 12.76
N ILE A 47 -0.40 -4.96 14.04
CA ILE A 47 -1.25 -4.14 14.93
C ILE A 47 -0.59 -2.78 15.17
N LEU A 48 0.70 -2.75 15.51
CA LEU A 48 1.45 -1.51 15.73
C LEU A 48 1.53 -0.66 14.47
N ALA A 49 1.75 -1.28 13.31
CA ALA A 49 1.78 -0.58 12.01
C ALA A 49 0.42 0.06 11.68
N ARG A 50 -0.69 -0.58 12.08
CA ARG A 50 -2.03 0.01 11.97
C ARG A 50 -2.21 1.19 12.94
N ILE A 51 -1.79 1.06 14.20
CA ILE A 51 -1.82 2.15 15.17
C ILE A 51 -0.97 3.33 14.65
N TRP A 52 0.23 3.06 14.18
CA TRP A 52 1.12 4.03 13.54
C TRP A 52 0.42 4.76 12.38
N SER A 53 -0.25 4.01 11.50
CA SER A 53 -0.99 4.57 10.37
C SER A 53 -2.16 5.43 10.81
N VAL A 54 -2.97 4.97 11.78
CA VAL A 54 -4.11 5.73 12.32
C VAL A 54 -3.66 7.02 12.97
N LEU A 55 -2.59 6.99 13.77
CA LEU A 55 -2.05 8.19 14.42
C LEU A 55 -1.56 9.21 13.41
N ILE A 56 -0.80 8.79 12.39
CA ILE A 56 -0.34 9.69 11.34
C ILE A 56 -1.52 10.30 10.59
N LEU A 57 -2.47 9.49 10.15
CA LEU A 57 -3.63 9.97 9.40
C LEU A 57 -4.45 10.96 10.25
N PHE A 58 -4.79 10.60 11.47
CA PHE A 58 -5.62 11.42 12.35
C PHE A 58 -4.93 12.74 12.72
N CYS A 59 -3.68 12.70 13.18
CA CYS A 59 -2.93 13.92 13.56
C CYS A 59 -2.59 14.81 12.36
N SER A 60 -2.61 14.27 11.13
CA SER A 60 -2.51 15.04 9.89
C SER A 60 -3.85 15.57 9.39
N GLY A 61 -4.96 15.32 10.10
CA GLY A 61 -6.29 15.80 9.76
C GLY A 61 -7.02 14.94 8.71
N PHE A 62 -6.62 13.68 8.53
CA PHE A 62 -7.33 12.74 7.69
C PHE A 62 -8.30 11.88 8.50
N LEU A 63 -9.56 11.85 8.07
CA LEU A 63 -10.51 10.82 8.44
C LEU A 63 -10.52 9.74 7.34
N PHE A 64 -10.87 8.51 7.69
CA PHE A 64 -10.90 7.44 6.73
C PHE A 64 -12.21 6.64 6.77
N GLN A 65 -12.63 6.17 5.61
CA GLN A 65 -13.78 5.29 5.45
C GLN A 65 -13.35 4.07 4.63
N VAL A 66 -13.66 2.87 5.11
CA VAL A 66 -13.33 1.61 4.44
C VAL A 66 -14.61 0.82 4.21
N LYS A 67 -14.92 0.55 2.95
CA LYS A 67 -16.04 -0.31 2.53
C LYS A 67 -15.52 -1.70 2.13
N GLY A 68 -16.32 -2.74 2.38
CA GLY A 68 -15.99 -4.10 1.94
C GLY A 68 -15.05 -4.89 2.88
N ARG A 69 -14.76 -4.40 4.10
CA ARG A 69 -13.88 -5.11 5.04
C ARG A 69 -14.41 -6.49 5.46
N SER A 70 -15.73 -6.71 5.41
CA SER A 70 -16.37 -8.00 5.66
C SER A 70 -16.05 -9.07 4.63
N LYS A 71 -15.53 -8.71 3.46
CA LYS A 71 -15.10 -9.61 2.39
C LYS A 71 -13.75 -10.31 2.69
N ILE A 72 -13.04 -9.84 3.72
CA ILE A 72 -11.74 -10.40 4.11
C ILE A 72 -11.94 -11.54 5.09
N ASP A 73 -11.58 -12.75 4.69
CA ASP A 73 -11.39 -13.86 5.63
C ASP A 73 -10.02 -13.72 6.29
N ARG A 74 -10.01 -13.47 7.60
CA ARG A 74 -8.78 -13.25 8.38
C ARG A 74 -7.92 -14.51 8.55
N LYS A 75 -8.42 -15.68 8.16
CA LYS A 75 -7.68 -16.95 8.21
C LYS A 75 -6.92 -17.24 6.92
N ARG A 76 -7.12 -16.43 5.89
CA ARG A 76 -6.49 -16.61 4.57
C ARG A 76 -5.41 -15.56 4.31
N GLN A 77 -4.45 -15.90 3.46
CA GLN A 77 -3.50 -14.97 2.87
C GLN A 77 -4.01 -14.49 1.50
N TYR A 78 -3.57 -13.30 1.13
CA TYR A 78 -3.95 -12.65 -0.13
C TYR A 78 -2.75 -11.99 -0.79
N VAL A 79 -2.77 -11.89 -2.10
CA VAL A 79 -2.05 -10.83 -2.79
C VAL A 79 -2.98 -9.63 -2.86
N VAL A 80 -2.74 -8.64 -2.01
CA VAL A 80 -3.49 -7.37 -1.98
C VAL A 80 -2.99 -6.51 -3.13
N VAL A 81 -3.86 -6.18 -4.06
CA VAL A 81 -3.55 -5.35 -5.24
C VAL A 81 -4.31 -4.03 -5.13
N ALA A 82 -3.58 -2.91 -5.13
CA ALA A 82 -4.19 -1.60 -5.01
C ALA A 82 -3.57 -0.58 -5.99
N ASN A 83 -4.32 0.47 -6.32
CA ASN A 83 -3.79 1.65 -7.02
C ASN A 83 -2.84 2.44 -6.11
N HIS A 84 -1.89 3.18 -6.73
CA HIS A 84 -0.85 3.90 -5.98
C HIS A 84 -0.61 5.29 -6.54
N SER A 85 -1.03 6.31 -5.81
CA SER A 85 -0.94 7.70 -6.23
C SER A 85 -0.47 8.65 -5.11
N SER A 86 -0.30 8.12 -3.90
CA SER A 86 0.06 8.89 -2.71
C SER A 86 0.81 8.03 -1.70
N ILE A 87 1.61 8.66 -0.85
CA ILE A 87 2.19 7.99 0.32
C ILE A 87 1.10 7.55 1.32
N LEU A 88 -0.05 8.20 1.32
CA LEU A 88 -1.20 7.82 2.15
C LEU A 88 -1.72 6.41 1.85
N ASP A 89 -1.45 5.90 0.64
CA ASP A 89 -1.89 4.56 0.22
C ASP A 89 -1.31 3.48 1.13
N ILE A 90 -0.07 3.67 1.60
CA ILE A 90 0.61 2.72 2.51
C ILE A 90 -0.11 2.68 3.87
N MET A 91 -0.39 3.86 4.46
CA MET A 91 -1.09 3.96 5.73
C MET A 91 -2.52 3.44 5.61
N LEU A 92 -3.21 3.82 4.53
CA LEU A 92 -4.59 3.37 4.30
C LEU A 92 -4.67 1.86 4.01
N SER A 93 -3.63 1.24 3.43
CA SER A 93 -3.54 -0.22 3.29
C SER A 93 -3.52 -0.92 4.65
N TYR A 94 -2.69 -0.47 5.60
CA TYR A 94 -2.67 -1.03 6.96
C TYR A 94 -4.00 -0.85 7.70
N VAL A 95 -4.67 0.29 7.46
CA VAL A 95 -5.99 0.56 8.05
C VAL A 95 -7.07 -0.29 7.39
N ALA A 96 -7.07 -0.40 6.07
CA ALA A 96 -8.11 -1.07 5.31
C ALA A 96 -8.06 -2.60 5.46
N VAL A 97 -6.87 -3.19 5.37
CA VAL A 97 -6.66 -4.64 5.36
C VAL A 97 -6.08 -5.11 6.70
N PRO A 98 -6.91 -5.69 7.60
CA PRO A 98 -6.50 -6.08 8.95
C PRO A 98 -5.78 -7.44 8.98
N LEU A 99 -4.78 -7.64 8.13
CA LEU A 99 -3.97 -8.85 8.02
C LEU A 99 -2.48 -8.54 8.23
N PRO A 100 -1.68 -9.51 8.65
CA PRO A 100 -0.24 -9.42 8.53
C PRO A 100 0.16 -9.31 7.06
N MET A 101 0.77 -8.19 6.66
CA MET A 101 1.14 -7.93 5.26
C MET A 101 2.58 -7.48 5.14
N MET A 102 3.26 -7.95 4.07
CA MET A 102 4.50 -7.38 3.57
C MET A 102 4.26 -6.64 2.26
N PHE A 103 4.85 -5.47 2.12
CA PHE A 103 4.80 -4.72 0.86
C PHE A 103 5.99 -5.07 -0.03
N ILE A 104 5.79 -5.01 -1.34
CA ILE A 104 6.91 -4.96 -2.29
C ILE A 104 7.32 -3.51 -2.44
N GLY A 105 8.43 -3.17 -1.82
CA GLY A 105 8.87 -1.79 -1.63
C GLY A 105 10.13 -1.43 -2.43
N LYS A 106 10.28 -0.13 -2.76
CA LYS A 106 11.46 0.39 -3.46
C LYS A 106 12.68 0.35 -2.54
N GLU A 107 13.76 -0.29 -2.97
CA GLU A 107 14.98 -0.47 -2.17
C GLU A 107 15.59 0.85 -1.65
N SER A 108 15.54 1.92 -2.46
CA SER A 108 16.12 3.21 -2.04
C SER A 108 15.50 3.80 -0.76
N LEU A 109 14.27 3.44 -0.40
CA LEU A 109 13.62 3.89 0.84
C LEU A 109 14.25 3.27 2.08
N ALA A 110 14.93 2.13 1.94
CA ALA A 110 15.64 1.49 3.04
C ALA A 110 16.91 2.27 3.50
N ARG A 111 17.27 3.35 2.79
CA ARG A 111 18.39 4.23 3.16
C ARG A 111 17.98 5.36 4.12
N ILE A 112 16.68 5.56 4.34
CA ILE A 112 16.18 6.61 5.26
C ILE A 112 16.52 6.22 6.70
N PRO A 113 17.20 7.09 7.48
CA PRO A 113 17.54 6.80 8.88
C PRO A 113 16.30 6.41 9.69
N VAL A 114 16.46 5.50 10.66
CA VAL A 114 15.41 4.94 11.54
C VAL A 114 14.31 4.21 10.77
N PHE A 115 13.57 4.90 9.90
CA PHE A 115 12.52 4.32 9.05
C PHE A 115 13.05 3.16 8.19
N GLY A 116 14.24 3.31 7.60
CA GLY A 116 14.84 2.30 6.73
C GLY A 116 15.12 0.97 7.42
N MET A 117 15.39 0.96 8.73
CA MET A 117 15.57 -0.27 9.50
C MET A 117 14.25 -1.06 9.59
N ILE A 118 13.17 -0.40 9.98
CA ILE A 118 11.83 -0.99 10.05
C ILE A 118 11.36 -1.39 8.65
N TYR A 119 11.55 -0.50 7.67
CA TYR A 119 11.15 -0.71 6.28
C TYR A 119 11.82 -1.93 5.65
N ARG A 120 13.11 -2.15 5.92
CA ARG A 120 13.87 -3.30 5.43
C ARG A 120 13.37 -4.62 6.00
N ALA A 121 12.96 -4.62 7.26
CA ALA A 121 12.44 -5.79 7.94
C ALA A 121 10.96 -6.09 7.61
N SER A 122 10.18 -5.05 7.22
CA SER A 122 8.73 -5.16 6.95
C SER A 122 8.38 -5.24 5.47
N ASN A 123 9.37 -5.18 4.55
CA ASN A 123 9.11 -5.14 3.11
C ASN A 123 10.04 -6.08 2.33
N ILE A 124 9.54 -6.62 1.24
CA ILE A 124 10.36 -7.25 0.21
C ILE A 124 10.91 -6.12 -0.67
N LEU A 125 12.21 -5.85 -0.53
CA LEU A 125 12.85 -4.77 -1.27
C LEU A 125 13.12 -5.17 -2.72
N VAL A 126 12.87 -4.22 -3.64
CA VAL A 126 13.14 -4.39 -5.06
C VAL A 126 13.83 -3.17 -5.65
N ASP A 127 14.97 -3.39 -6.29
CA ASP A 127 15.53 -2.46 -7.26
C ASP A 127 14.85 -2.71 -8.60
N ARG A 128 14.04 -1.74 -9.02
CA ARG A 128 13.22 -1.84 -10.24
C ARG A 128 14.04 -1.76 -11.51
N THR A 129 15.30 -1.32 -11.43
CA THR A 129 16.24 -1.24 -12.56
C THR A 129 16.98 -2.56 -12.79
N SER A 130 17.16 -3.38 -11.73
CA SER A 130 17.83 -4.67 -11.77
C SER A 130 16.87 -5.81 -12.10
N LEU A 131 17.20 -6.58 -13.15
CA LEU A 131 16.46 -7.79 -13.52
C LEU A 131 16.56 -8.87 -12.44
N GLU A 132 17.75 -9.05 -11.87
CA GLU A 132 18.02 -10.01 -10.80
C GLU A 132 17.18 -9.67 -9.55
N SER A 133 17.19 -8.40 -9.13
CA SER A 133 16.38 -7.94 -8.01
C SER A 133 14.87 -8.20 -8.25
N ARG A 134 14.38 -7.94 -9.47
CA ARG A 134 12.98 -8.24 -9.82
C ARG A 134 12.66 -9.74 -9.76
N ARG A 135 13.57 -10.60 -10.23
CA ARG A 135 13.41 -12.05 -10.18
C ARG A 135 13.44 -12.60 -8.74
N SER A 136 14.18 -11.96 -7.85
CA SER A 136 14.27 -12.37 -6.44
C SER A 136 12.98 -12.10 -5.64
N VAL A 137 12.04 -11.31 -6.17
CA VAL A 137 10.78 -10.97 -5.46
C VAL A 137 9.90 -12.20 -5.28
N LEU A 138 9.73 -13.02 -6.33
CA LEU A 138 8.85 -14.19 -6.28
C LEU A 138 9.24 -15.20 -5.19
N PRO A 139 10.50 -15.70 -5.12
CA PRO A 139 10.90 -16.62 -4.06
C PRO A 139 10.79 -16.01 -2.66
N LYS A 140 11.06 -14.71 -2.49
CA LYS A 140 10.87 -14.01 -1.23
C LYS A 140 9.39 -13.93 -0.84
N ALA A 141 8.52 -13.60 -1.79
CA ALA A 141 7.08 -13.55 -1.55
C ALA A 141 6.52 -14.92 -1.14
N LYS A 142 6.93 -16.00 -1.82
CA LYS A 142 6.57 -17.38 -1.44
C LYS A 142 6.96 -17.70 0.00
N ALA A 143 8.18 -17.36 0.40
CA ALA A 143 8.65 -17.60 1.76
C ALA A 143 7.82 -16.84 2.81
N GLU A 144 7.38 -15.62 2.52
CA GLU A 144 6.56 -14.84 3.43
C GLU A 144 5.09 -15.34 3.48
N ILE A 145 4.55 -15.78 2.35
CA ILE A 145 3.23 -16.41 2.28
C ILE A 145 3.23 -17.72 3.10
N ALA A 146 4.27 -18.53 2.98
CA ALA A 146 4.41 -19.76 3.77
C ALA A 146 4.49 -19.48 5.29
N ARG A 147 4.90 -18.26 5.68
CA ARG A 147 4.89 -17.79 7.08
C ARG A 147 3.53 -17.20 7.52
N GLY A 148 2.50 -17.30 6.69
CA GLY A 148 1.14 -16.78 6.99
C GLY A 148 0.96 -15.29 6.72
N ARG A 149 1.83 -14.65 5.92
CA ARG A 149 1.75 -13.22 5.60
C ARG A 149 1.12 -13.01 4.22
N SER A 150 0.27 -12.01 4.10
CA SER A 150 -0.21 -11.52 2.81
C SER A 150 0.84 -10.63 2.15
N ILE A 151 0.77 -10.48 0.83
CA ILE A 151 1.67 -9.59 0.07
C ILE A 151 0.86 -8.42 -0.48
N CYS A 152 1.27 -7.20 -0.18
CA CYS A 152 0.65 -6.00 -0.72
C CYS A 152 1.50 -5.42 -1.86
N ILE A 153 0.89 -5.25 -3.01
CA ILE A 153 1.56 -4.79 -4.23
C ILE A 153 0.77 -3.68 -4.88
N TYR A 154 1.49 -2.64 -5.27
CA TYR A 154 1.00 -1.60 -6.16
C TYR A 154 1.51 -1.87 -7.58
N PRO A 155 0.70 -2.53 -8.45
CA PRO A 155 1.21 -3.07 -9.72
C PRO A 155 1.54 -2.00 -10.73
N GLU A 156 1.10 -0.76 -10.53
CA GLU A 156 1.51 0.41 -11.31
C GLU A 156 3.02 0.66 -11.26
N GLY A 157 3.66 0.26 -10.15
CA GLY A 157 5.10 0.39 -9.96
C GLY A 157 5.60 1.82 -9.81
N THR A 158 4.70 2.79 -9.70
CA THR A 158 4.99 4.20 -9.44
C THR A 158 3.78 4.85 -8.79
N SER A 159 4.01 5.90 -8.01
CA SER A 159 2.95 6.79 -7.50
C SER A 159 2.91 8.14 -8.23
N LYS A 160 3.68 8.27 -9.31
CA LYS A 160 3.84 9.52 -10.06
C LYS A 160 3.07 9.46 -11.38
N HIS A 161 1.76 9.70 -11.34
CA HIS A 161 0.90 9.72 -12.52
C HIS A 161 -0.39 10.54 -12.28
N ILE A 162 -0.24 11.80 -11.89
CA ILE A 162 -1.40 12.68 -11.57
C ILE A 162 -2.34 12.88 -12.75
N THR A 163 -1.84 12.83 -13.97
CA THR A 163 -2.61 13.11 -15.20
C THR A 163 -3.42 11.90 -15.68
N LYS A 164 -3.13 10.71 -15.18
CA LYS A 164 -3.84 9.48 -15.56
C LYS A 164 -4.60 8.92 -14.36
N ARG A 165 -5.81 8.43 -14.59
CA ARG A 165 -6.63 7.79 -13.55
C ARG A 165 -5.94 6.53 -13.00
N LEU A 166 -5.40 5.72 -13.89
CA LEU A 166 -4.68 4.49 -13.60
C LEU A 166 -3.63 4.26 -14.71
N VAL A 167 -2.52 3.62 -14.41
CA VAL A 167 -1.52 3.22 -15.41
C VAL A 167 -1.48 1.69 -15.56
N PRO A 168 -0.99 1.15 -16.69
CA PRO A 168 -0.96 -0.29 -16.93
C PRO A 168 -0.27 -1.06 -15.81
N PHE A 169 -0.87 -2.16 -15.41
CA PHE A 169 -0.36 -3.01 -14.33
C PHE A 169 0.81 -3.87 -14.80
N LYS A 170 1.81 -4.03 -13.94
CA LYS A 170 2.92 -4.98 -14.08
C LYS A 170 2.52 -6.36 -13.60
N ASP A 171 3.14 -7.39 -14.15
CA ASP A 171 2.77 -8.80 -13.96
C ASP A 171 3.04 -9.37 -12.57
N GLY A 172 3.94 -8.77 -11.80
CA GLY A 172 4.49 -9.36 -10.57
C GLY A 172 3.44 -9.83 -9.55
N ALA A 173 2.37 -9.06 -9.35
CA ALA A 173 1.28 -9.41 -8.42
C ALA A 173 0.55 -10.69 -8.87
N PHE A 174 0.26 -10.77 -10.14
CA PHE A 174 -0.53 -11.86 -10.76
C PHE A 174 0.27 -13.15 -10.82
N VAL A 175 1.55 -13.06 -11.17
CA VAL A 175 2.49 -14.20 -11.12
C VAL A 175 2.58 -14.77 -9.70
N ILE A 176 2.74 -13.93 -8.67
CA ILE A 176 2.81 -14.38 -7.28
C ILE A 176 1.49 -15.06 -6.87
N ALA A 177 0.33 -14.48 -7.22
CA ALA A 177 -0.96 -15.02 -6.84
C ALA A 177 -1.21 -16.41 -7.47
N ILE A 178 -0.96 -16.54 -8.76
CA ILE A 178 -1.13 -17.80 -9.50
C ILE A 178 -0.18 -18.87 -8.99
N ASP A 179 1.11 -18.53 -8.89
CA ASP A 179 2.16 -19.47 -8.52
C ASP A 179 2.05 -19.97 -7.05
N CYS A 180 1.46 -19.15 -6.16
CA CYS A 180 1.16 -19.53 -4.78
C CYS A 180 -0.27 -20.08 -4.59
N GLY A 181 -1.14 -20.03 -5.59
CA GLY A 181 -2.54 -20.45 -5.49
C GLY A 181 -3.36 -19.66 -4.46
N ILE A 182 -2.99 -18.39 -4.18
CA ILE A 182 -3.69 -17.56 -3.19
C ILE A 182 -4.48 -16.44 -3.88
N PRO A 183 -5.66 -16.08 -3.34
CA PRO A 183 -6.53 -15.11 -3.99
C PRO A 183 -5.92 -13.71 -4.07
N ILE A 184 -6.28 -12.98 -5.12
CA ILE A 184 -6.06 -11.55 -5.22
C ILE A 184 -7.19 -10.82 -4.48
N LEU A 185 -6.82 -9.85 -3.64
CA LEU A 185 -7.75 -8.93 -2.98
C LEU A 185 -7.61 -7.55 -3.62
N PRO A 186 -8.54 -7.12 -4.49
CA PRO A 186 -8.52 -5.78 -5.07
C PRO A 186 -8.91 -4.75 -4.03
N VAL A 187 -8.12 -3.66 -3.93
CA VAL A 187 -8.37 -2.53 -3.04
C VAL A 187 -8.24 -1.23 -3.83
N THR A 188 -9.21 -0.35 -3.76
CA THR A 188 -9.18 0.93 -4.46
C THR A 188 -9.15 2.09 -3.47
N PHE A 189 -8.14 2.97 -3.60
CA PHE A 189 -8.04 4.23 -2.87
C PHE A 189 -8.58 5.37 -3.73
N LEU A 190 -9.67 5.99 -3.26
CA LEU A 190 -10.45 6.91 -4.10
C LEU A 190 -9.93 8.36 -4.06
N ASP A 191 -9.41 8.83 -2.92
CA ASP A 191 -9.20 10.26 -2.67
C ASP A 191 -7.72 10.66 -2.51
N ASN A 192 -6.83 9.71 -2.25
CA ASN A 192 -5.46 9.95 -1.81
C ASN A 192 -4.66 10.82 -2.79
N CYS A 193 -4.84 10.61 -4.10
CA CYS A 193 -4.23 11.42 -5.16
C CYS A 193 -4.63 12.89 -5.08
N ARG A 194 -5.88 13.18 -4.74
CA ARG A 194 -6.42 14.55 -4.66
C ARG A 194 -5.99 15.24 -3.37
N LEU A 195 -6.03 14.51 -2.25
CA LEU A 195 -5.79 15.08 -0.93
C LEU A 195 -4.30 15.19 -0.59
N PHE A 196 -3.48 14.26 -1.06
CA PHE A 196 -2.03 14.25 -0.80
C PHE A 196 -1.26 13.70 -2.01
N PRO A 197 -1.19 14.43 -3.12
CA PRO A 197 -0.52 13.96 -4.34
C PRO A 197 0.99 13.77 -4.13
N SER A 198 1.55 12.70 -4.73
CA SER A 198 3.00 12.44 -4.66
C SER A 198 3.84 13.45 -5.45
N GLU A 199 3.29 14.01 -6.52
CA GLU A 199 4.04 14.87 -7.44
C GLU A 199 3.93 16.36 -7.15
N LYS A 200 2.90 16.80 -6.42
CA LYS A 200 2.68 18.21 -6.11
C LYS A 200 3.03 18.53 -4.66
N PRO A 201 3.61 19.71 -4.41
CA PRO A 201 3.95 20.12 -3.04
C PRO A 201 2.73 20.61 -2.24
N ASP A 202 1.55 20.46 -2.76
CA ASP A 202 0.29 20.85 -2.12
C ASP A 202 -0.52 19.65 -1.65
N GLY A 203 -1.53 19.91 -0.84
CA GLY A 203 -2.48 18.94 -0.32
C GLY A 203 -3.37 19.61 0.72
N HIS A 204 -4.34 18.87 1.22
CA HIS A 204 -5.23 19.37 2.27
C HIS A 204 -5.83 18.20 3.06
N PRO A 205 -6.21 18.42 4.34
CA PRO A 205 -6.90 17.41 5.13
C PRO A 205 -8.25 17.04 4.51
N GLY A 206 -8.80 15.91 4.92
CA GLY A 206 -10.11 15.48 4.43
C GLY A 206 -10.38 14.00 4.67
N VAL A 207 -11.43 13.52 4.04
CA VAL A 207 -11.84 12.11 4.15
C VAL A 207 -11.20 11.32 3.01
N ILE A 208 -10.44 10.29 3.38
CA ILE A 208 -9.86 9.31 2.46
C ILE A 208 -10.68 8.03 2.49
N ARG A 209 -11.03 7.51 1.31
CA ARG A 209 -11.90 6.34 1.18
C ARG A 209 -11.15 5.19 0.53
N ALA A 210 -11.36 3.98 1.08
CA ALA A 210 -10.92 2.73 0.48
C ALA A 210 -12.13 1.82 0.21
N VAL A 211 -12.10 1.13 -0.92
CA VAL A 211 -13.08 0.10 -1.27
C VAL A 211 -12.33 -1.22 -1.46
N ILE A 212 -12.80 -2.25 -0.77
CA ILE A 212 -12.30 -3.62 -0.90
C ILE A 212 -13.34 -4.40 -1.70
N ASP A 213 -12.90 -4.97 -2.81
CA ASP A 213 -13.75 -5.80 -3.66
C ASP A 213 -13.65 -7.29 -3.29
N ASP A 214 -14.48 -8.13 -3.90
CA ASP A 214 -14.49 -9.55 -3.62
C ASP A 214 -13.16 -10.18 -4.05
N PRO A 215 -12.59 -11.08 -3.24
CA PRO A 215 -11.38 -11.79 -3.60
C PRO A 215 -11.57 -12.57 -4.91
N ILE A 216 -10.53 -12.58 -5.74
CA ILE A 216 -10.49 -13.36 -6.97
C ILE A 216 -9.62 -14.58 -6.71
N GLU A 217 -10.22 -15.76 -6.75
CA GLU A 217 -9.52 -17.03 -6.56
C GLU A 217 -8.56 -17.28 -7.72
N THR A 218 -7.40 -17.84 -7.39
CA THR A 218 -6.37 -18.21 -8.38
C THR A 218 -6.00 -19.69 -8.34
N SER A 219 -6.65 -20.46 -7.47
CA SER A 219 -6.47 -21.91 -7.41
C SER A 219 -6.87 -22.55 -8.73
N GLY A 220 -5.99 -23.34 -9.31
CA GLY A 220 -6.19 -23.97 -10.61
C GLY A 220 -5.87 -23.08 -11.81
N MET A 221 -5.54 -21.81 -11.62
CA MET A 221 -5.03 -20.95 -12.69
C MET A 221 -3.59 -21.31 -13.06
N THR A 222 -3.25 -21.09 -14.33
CA THR A 222 -1.91 -21.24 -14.89
C THR A 222 -1.33 -19.87 -15.26
N ILE A 223 -0.05 -19.83 -15.61
CA ILE A 223 0.59 -18.59 -16.05
C ILE A 223 -0.06 -18.00 -17.32
N GLU A 224 -0.76 -18.80 -18.09
CA GLU A 224 -1.49 -18.40 -19.29
C GLU A 224 -2.70 -17.52 -18.94
N ASP A 225 -3.30 -17.73 -17.75
CA ASP A 225 -4.44 -16.95 -17.25
C ASP A 225 -4.03 -15.56 -16.73
N LYS A 226 -2.73 -15.29 -16.64
CA LYS A 226 -2.17 -14.06 -16.03
C LYS A 226 -2.72 -12.78 -16.64
N GLU A 227 -2.80 -12.70 -17.97
CA GLU A 227 -3.27 -11.48 -18.63
C GLU A 227 -4.76 -11.24 -18.39
N ALA A 228 -5.59 -12.29 -18.44
CA ALA A 228 -7.00 -12.19 -18.12
C ALA A 228 -7.25 -11.77 -16.65
N LEU A 229 -6.50 -12.36 -15.73
CA LEU A 229 -6.54 -12.02 -14.31
C LEU A 229 -6.13 -10.55 -14.07
N LYS A 230 -5.05 -10.10 -14.70
CA LYS A 230 -4.55 -8.72 -14.63
C LYS A 230 -5.58 -7.73 -15.15
N GLN A 231 -6.15 -8.01 -16.30
CA GLN A 231 -7.18 -7.17 -16.92
C GLN A 231 -8.41 -7.06 -16.03
N ARG A 232 -8.90 -8.18 -15.48
CA ARG A 232 -10.04 -8.21 -14.56
C ARG A 232 -9.81 -7.33 -13.32
N VAL A 233 -8.64 -7.43 -12.70
CA VAL A 233 -8.32 -6.61 -11.51
C VAL A 233 -8.19 -5.14 -11.88
N PHE A 234 -7.61 -4.84 -13.05
CA PHE A 234 -7.50 -3.48 -13.57
C PHE A 234 -8.90 -2.86 -13.74
N GLU A 235 -9.81 -3.55 -14.40
CA GLU A 235 -11.18 -3.09 -14.64
C GLU A 235 -11.97 -2.85 -13.35
N ILE A 236 -11.80 -3.70 -12.34
CA ILE A 236 -12.42 -3.51 -11.02
C ILE A 236 -11.94 -2.19 -10.40
N ILE A 237 -10.63 -1.97 -10.35
CA ILE A 237 -10.05 -0.77 -9.73
C ILE A 237 -10.41 0.47 -10.55
N ASP A 238 -10.31 0.41 -11.87
CA ASP A 238 -10.61 1.53 -12.77
C ASP A 238 -12.09 1.95 -12.67
N SER A 239 -13.01 0.98 -12.67
CA SER A 239 -14.44 1.21 -12.50
C SER A 239 -14.76 1.91 -11.14
N ARG A 240 -14.08 1.50 -10.06
CA ARG A 240 -14.25 2.16 -8.75
C ARG A 240 -13.77 3.62 -8.77
N LEU A 241 -12.66 3.88 -9.45
CA LEU A 241 -12.13 5.24 -9.61
C LEU A 241 -13.07 6.09 -10.47
N GLU A 242 -13.60 5.53 -11.56
CA GLU A 242 -14.57 6.21 -12.43
C GLU A 242 -15.85 6.57 -11.69
N GLN A 243 -16.44 5.63 -10.95
CA GLN A 243 -17.62 5.87 -10.11
C GLN A 243 -17.37 6.94 -9.03
N ALA A 244 -16.15 7.15 -8.62
CA ALA A 244 -15.75 8.20 -7.69
C ALA A 244 -15.49 9.56 -8.37
N GLY A 245 -15.67 9.67 -9.68
CA GLY A 245 -15.45 10.88 -10.46
C GLY A 245 -13.97 11.20 -10.75
N ARG A 246 -13.16 10.16 -10.87
CA ARG A 246 -11.73 10.27 -11.20
C ARG A 246 -11.46 9.88 -12.63
#